data_c22913b8250ff7e831125c1c3438cbe2
#
_entry.id   c22913b8250ff7e831125c1c3438cbe2
#
_cell.length_a   1.000
_cell.length_b   1.000
_cell.length_c   1.000
_cell.angle_alpha   90.00
_cell.angle_beta   90.00
_cell.angle_gamma   90.00
#
_symmetry.space_group_name_H-M   'P 1'
#
loop_
_entity.id
_entity.type
_entity.pdbx_description
1 polymer ?
#
loop_
_entity_poly.entity_id
_entity_poly.type
_entity_poly.pdbx_seq_one_letter_code
_entity_poly.pdbx_strand_id
1 'polypeptide(L)'
;QEKVSFDTITSRMAEQLNMYPKEKLHVHIDRSCYLPGDTLWFKAYMVNASSHIPIRLSRYVYVELVNPENETVGRAKVRPDDMNQFHGYISLPEGLPGGKYALLAYTRYMLSEKNQLVFKREVCIAMASNWETTHLKACSKTSSHEENTELQLQLWNNRQEQIPLKKVKAVCDKGKAVSVKLDKEKKIELSIRNKKVTPDACVRLDMTDVRNNTFRQ
;
A
#
# COMPACT_ATOMS: atom_id res chain seq x y z
N GLN A 1 -32.28 19.51 -33.14
CA GLN A 1 -31.52 18.80 -32.08
C GLN A 1 -31.48 17.33 -32.46
N GLU A 2 -30.30 16.84 -32.89
CA GLU A 2 -30.10 15.41 -33.13
C GLU A 2 -30.35 14.65 -31.82
N LYS A 3 -31.30 13.72 -31.83
CA LYS A 3 -31.49 12.79 -30.70
C LYS A 3 -30.30 11.86 -30.67
N VAL A 4 -29.43 12.06 -29.71
CA VAL A 4 -28.28 11.17 -29.46
C VAL A 4 -28.83 9.81 -29.01
N SER A 5 -28.69 8.78 -29.87
CA SER A 5 -29.11 7.42 -29.54
C SER A 5 -28.10 6.75 -28.62
N PHE A 6 -28.50 5.72 -27.88
CA PHE A 6 -27.61 4.91 -27.05
C PHE A 6 -26.47 4.31 -27.87
N ASP A 7 -26.75 3.85 -29.08
CA ASP A 7 -25.76 3.29 -30.01
C ASP A 7 -24.69 4.31 -30.42
N THR A 8 -25.10 5.59 -30.61
CA THR A 8 -24.16 6.67 -30.92
C THR A 8 -23.23 6.95 -29.73
N ILE A 9 -23.73 6.88 -28.50
CA ILE A 9 -22.94 7.07 -27.29
C ILE A 9 -21.94 5.94 -27.12
N THR A 10 -22.37 4.69 -27.29
CA THR A 10 -21.50 3.51 -27.18
C THR A 10 -20.42 3.47 -28.25
N SER A 11 -20.76 3.81 -29.51
CA SER A 11 -19.75 3.92 -30.58
C SER A 11 -18.70 4.97 -30.30
N ARG A 12 -19.10 6.19 -29.92
CA ARG A 12 -18.16 7.27 -29.58
C ARG A 12 -17.29 6.93 -28.37
N MET A 13 -17.85 6.24 -27.37
CA MET A 13 -17.12 5.77 -26.21
C MET A 13 -16.07 4.71 -26.61
N ALA A 14 -16.44 3.76 -27.47
CA ALA A 14 -15.53 2.76 -28.00
C ALA A 14 -14.40 3.38 -28.84
N GLU A 15 -14.70 4.34 -29.70
CA GLU A 15 -13.70 5.11 -30.46
C GLU A 15 -12.76 5.86 -29.53
N GLN A 16 -13.27 6.52 -28.50
CA GLN A 16 -12.45 7.26 -27.52
C GLN A 16 -11.52 6.34 -26.75
N LEU A 17 -11.99 5.16 -26.31
CA LEU A 17 -11.18 4.16 -25.62
C LEU A 17 -10.06 3.58 -26.53
N ASN A 18 -10.31 3.48 -27.82
CA ASN A 18 -9.31 3.04 -28.80
C ASN A 18 -8.30 4.14 -29.16
N MET A 19 -8.73 5.39 -29.26
CA MET A 19 -7.84 6.53 -29.55
C MET A 19 -6.94 6.89 -28.38
N TYR A 20 -7.43 6.71 -27.15
CA TYR A 20 -6.69 7.04 -25.91
C TYR A 20 -6.63 5.81 -24.98
N PRO A 21 -5.84 4.78 -25.36
CA PRO A 21 -5.73 3.57 -24.55
C PRO A 21 -5.05 3.88 -23.22
N LYS A 22 -5.66 3.44 -22.13
CA LYS A 22 -5.12 3.58 -20.78
C LYS A 22 -4.26 2.39 -20.42
N GLU A 23 -3.12 2.66 -19.82
CA GLU A 23 -2.24 1.63 -19.29
C GLU A 23 -2.73 1.13 -17.93
N LYS A 24 -2.60 -0.17 -17.71
CA LYS A 24 -2.79 -0.83 -16.42
C LYS A 24 -1.64 -1.79 -16.19
N LEU A 25 -1.08 -1.76 -14.99
CA LEU A 25 0.00 -2.66 -14.59
C LEU A 25 -0.51 -3.71 -13.61
N HIS A 26 0.05 -4.90 -13.72
CA HIS A 26 0.01 -5.93 -12.70
C HIS A 26 1.44 -6.39 -12.41
N VAL A 27 1.78 -6.59 -11.13
CA VAL A 27 3.13 -7.02 -10.73
C VAL A 27 3.06 -8.30 -9.92
N HIS A 28 3.76 -9.32 -10.40
CA HIS A 28 4.09 -10.50 -9.62
C HIS A 28 5.40 -10.29 -8.89
N ILE A 29 5.46 -10.77 -7.66
CA ILE A 29 6.68 -10.83 -6.86
C ILE A 29 6.92 -12.27 -6.42
N ASP A 30 8.15 -12.63 -6.18
CA ASP A 30 8.57 -13.99 -5.83
C ASP A 30 8.06 -14.44 -4.45
N ARG A 31 7.92 -13.49 -3.52
CA ARG A 31 7.43 -13.76 -2.16
C ARG A 31 6.55 -12.62 -1.67
N SER A 32 5.74 -12.85 -0.66
CA SER A 32 4.93 -11.81 0.01
C SER A 32 5.61 -11.23 1.26
N CYS A 33 6.64 -11.92 1.77
CA CYS A 33 7.38 -11.53 2.96
C CYS A 33 8.89 -11.69 2.72
N TYR A 34 9.67 -10.72 3.18
CA TYR A 34 11.12 -10.63 3.01
C TYR A 34 11.80 -10.31 4.33
N LEU A 35 13.08 -10.61 4.43
CA LEU A 35 13.96 -10.12 5.48
C LEU A 35 14.70 -8.84 5.03
N PRO A 36 15.12 -7.97 5.94
CA PRO A 36 16.08 -6.92 5.62
C PRO A 36 17.33 -7.53 4.96
N GLY A 37 17.83 -6.89 3.92
CA GLY A 37 18.95 -7.41 3.10
C GLY A 37 18.56 -8.36 1.98
N ASP A 38 17.32 -8.86 1.95
CA ASP A 38 16.82 -9.70 0.86
C ASP A 38 16.72 -8.94 -0.47
N THR A 39 16.54 -9.69 -1.54
CA THR A 39 16.23 -9.18 -2.87
C THR A 39 14.78 -9.52 -3.23
N LEU A 40 13.99 -8.49 -3.52
CA LEU A 40 12.64 -8.63 -4.03
C LEU A 40 12.69 -8.71 -5.55
N TRP A 41 12.38 -9.87 -6.10
CA TRP A 41 12.28 -10.08 -7.54
C TRP A 41 10.86 -9.83 -8.01
N PHE A 42 10.72 -9.19 -9.16
CA PHE A 42 9.39 -8.91 -9.72
C PHE A 42 9.33 -9.07 -11.24
N LYS A 43 8.10 -9.31 -11.70
CA LYS A 43 7.72 -9.27 -13.11
C LYS A 43 6.45 -8.44 -13.26
N ALA A 44 6.51 -7.42 -14.11
CA ALA A 44 5.38 -6.54 -14.37
C ALA A 44 4.79 -6.82 -15.76
N TYR A 45 3.47 -6.74 -15.84
CA TYR A 45 2.68 -6.93 -17.05
C TYR A 45 1.93 -5.64 -17.34
N MET A 46 2.09 -5.13 -18.56
CA MET A 46 1.41 -3.93 -19.03
C MET A 46 0.30 -4.31 -20.00
N VAL A 47 -0.91 -3.89 -19.69
CA VAL A 47 -2.11 -4.15 -20.50
C VAL A 47 -2.93 -2.89 -20.70
N ASN A 48 -3.77 -2.88 -21.72
CA ASN A 48 -4.83 -1.88 -21.85
C ASN A 48 -5.82 -2.06 -20.72
N ALA A 49 -6.16 -0.98 -20.01
CA ALA A 49 -7.04 -1.02 -18.85
C ALA A 49 -8.46 -1.50 -19.15
N SER A 50 -8.93 -1.29 -20.39
CA SER A 50 -10.29 -1.66 -20.81
C SER A 50 -10.37 -3.07 -21.37
N SER A 51 -9.45 -3.42 -22.31
CA SER A 51 -9.49 -4.71 -23.01
C SER A 51 -8.64 -5.79 -22.35
N HIS A 52 -7.75 -5.42 -21.42
CA HIS A 52 -6.75 -6.30 -20.78
C HIS A 52 -5.78 -6.99 -21.77
N ILE A 53 -5.71 -6.48 -23.01
CA ILE A 53 -4.76 -6.96 -24.03
C ILE A 53 -3.39 -6.31 -23.76
N PRO A 54 -2.26 -7.06 -23.90
CA PRO A 54 -0.93 -6.50 -23.77
C PRO A 54 -0.70 -5.31 -24.71
N ILE A 55 -0.15 -4.22 -24.20
CA ILE A 55 0.17 -3.01 -24.97
C ILE A 55 1.62 -2.56 -24.75
N ARG A 56 2.12 -1.72 -25.68
CA ARG A 56 3.51 -1.21 -25.68
C ARG A 56 3.52 0.32 -25.81
N LEU A 57 2.88 1.02 -24.88
CA LEU A 57 2.85 2.48 -24.94
C LEU A 57 4.04 3.10 -24.19
N SER A 58 4.26 2.69 -22.95
CA SER A 58 5.37 3.20 -22.15
C SER A 58 6.62 2.35 -22.27
N ARG A 59 7.76 3.02 -22.45
CA ARG A 59 9.08 2.38 -22.54
C ARG A 59 9.63 1.92 -21.19
N TYR A 60 9.16 2.50 -20.09
CA TYR A 60 9.67 2.24 -18.76
C TYR A 60 8.55 1.99 -17.77
N VAL A 61 8.75 0.99 -16.93
CA VAL A 61 7.95 0.75 -15.71
C VAL A 61 8.83 1.12 -14.51
N TYR A 62 8.25 1.88 -13.59
CA TYR A 62 8.83 2.22 -12.30
C TYR A 62 8.19 1.33 -11.25
N VAL A 63 9.02 0.72 -10.42
CA VAL A 63 8.58 -0.10 -9.28
C VAL A 63 9.24 0.45 -8.04
N GLU A 64 8.47 0.79 -7.04
CA GLU A 64 8.93 1.40 -5.81
C GLU A 64 8.42 0.64 -4.60
N LEU A 65 9.28 0.42 -3.63
CA LEU A 65 8.90 -0.03 -2.30
C LEU A 65 8.83 1.18 -1.38
N VAL A 66 7.68 1.39 -0.76
CA VAL A 66 7.37 2.56 0.06
C VAL A 66 7.06 2.12 1.48
N ASN A 67 7.66 2.80 2.45
CA ASN A 67 7.42 2.54 3.86
C ASN A 67 6.09 3.17 4.35
N PRO A 68 5.64 2.89 5.59
CA PRO A 68 4.42 3.49 6.15
C PRO A 68 4.42 5.02 6.24
N GLU A 69 5.61 5.65 6.19
CA GLU A 69 5.78 7.10 6.18
C GLU A 69 5.66 7.73 4.79
N ASN A 70 5.31 6.94 3.76
CA ASN A 70 5.32 7.35 2.36
C ASN A 70 6.69 7.71 1.78
N GLU A 71 7.77 7.17 2.36
CA GLU A 71 9.12 7.34 1.84
C GLU A 71 9.50 6.14 0.97
N THR A 72 10.12 6.39 -0.18
CA THR A 72 10.63 5.35 -1.06
C THR A 72 11.91 4.76 -0.48
N VAL A 73 11.87 3.50 -0.08
CA VAL A 73 13.03 2.76 0.48
C VAL A 73 13.76 1.92 -0.56
N GLY A 74 13.14 1.69 -1.70
CA GLY A 74 13.76 0.99 -2.83
C GLY A 74 13.06 1.33 -4.13
N ARG A 75 13.82 1.44 -5.23
CA ARG A 75 13.28 1.78 -6.55
C ARG A 75 13.98 0.99 -7.64
N ALA A 76 13.20 0.51 -8.59
CA ALA A 76 13.68 -0.02 -9.86
C ALA A 76 13.01 0.71 -11.03
N LYS A 77 13.79 0.94 -12.10
CA LYS A 77 13.30 1.43 -13.39
C LYS A 77 13.68 0.42 -14.45
N VAL A 78 12.70 -0.26 -15.03
CA VAL A 78 12.91 -1.36 -15.94
C VAL A 78 12.40 -1.04 -17.34
N ARG A 79 13.10 -1.59 -18.34
CA ARG A 79 12.67 -1.64 -19.74
C ARG A 79 12.11 -3.03 -20.05
N PRO A 80 11.26 -3.16 -21.09
CA PRO A 80 10.87 -4.48 -21.55
C PRO A 80 12.07 -5.19 -22.18
N ASP A 81 12.09 -6.50 -22.04
CA ASP A 81 12.97 -7.39 -22.82
C ASP A 81 12.47 -7.57 -24.27
N ASP A 82 13.15 -8.42 -25.03
CA ASP A 82 12.80 -8.72 -26.43
C ASP A 82 11.39 -9.35 -26.56
N MET A 83 10.90 -10.00 -25.50
CA MET A 83 9.54 -10.55 -25.42
C MET A 83 8.51 -9.56 -24.88
N ASN A 84 8.88 -8.29 -24.71
CA ASN A 84 8.07 -7.23 -24.13
C ASN A 84 7.63 -7.50 -22.66
N GLN A 85 8.49 -8.11 -21.88
CA GLN A 85 8.27 -8.40 -20.48
C GLN A 85 9.14 -7.49 -19.62
N PHE A 86 8.55 -6.89 -18.60
CA PHE A 86 9.24 -6.06 -17.63
C PHE A 86 9.60 -6.91 -16.42
N HIS A 87 10.86 -7.10 -16.14
CA HIS A 87 11.33 -7.83 -14.97
C HIS A 87 12.53 -7.12 -14.35
N GLY A 88 12.72 -7.33 -13.06
CA GLY A 88 13.79 -6.72 -12.31
C GLY A 88 13.78 -7.13 -10.84
N TYR A 89 14.55 -6.39 -10.08
CA TYR A 89 14.64 -6.61 -8.63
C TYR A 89 14.84 -5.29 -7.89
N ILE A 90 14.54 -5.33 -6.59
CA ILE A 90 14.85 -4.28 -5.62
C ILE A 90 15.67 -4.94 -4.51
N SER A 91 16.90 -4.47 -4.30
CA SER A 91 17.71 -4.88 -3.13
C SER A 91 17.18 -4.14 -1.90
N LEU A 92 16.78 -4.89 -0.88
CA LEU A 92 16.26 -4.34 0.35
C LEU A 92 17.40 -3.93 1.28
N PRO A 93 17.41 -2.73 1.84
CA PRO A 93 18.42 -2.34 2.83
C PRO A 93 18.43 -3.26 4.06
N GLU A 94 19.60 -3.55 4.60
CA GLU A 94 19.74 -4.40 5.81
C GLU A 94 19.10 -3.80 7.06
N GLY A 95 18.97 -2.48 7.13
CA GLY A 95 18.39 -1.76 8.26
C GLY A 95 16.89 -1.48 8.14
N LEU A 96 16.14 -2.13 7.21
CA LEU A 96 14.70 -1.92 7.09
C LEU A 96 13.97 -2.37 8.36
N PRO A 97 13.15 -1.50 8.96
CA PRO A 97 12.26 -1.90 10.05
C PRO A 97 11.27 -2.97 9.59
N GLY A 98 10.97 -3.93 10.48
CA GLY A 98 9.88 -4.88 10.23
C GLY A 98 8.53 -4.16 10.15
N GLY A 99 7.66 -4.61 9.24
CA GLY A 99 6.34 -4.02 9.07
C GLY A 99 5.74 -4.22 7.68
N LYS A 100 4.66 -3.50 7.41
CA LYS A 100 3.95 -3.52 6.14
C LYS A 100 4.43 -2.38 5.25
N TYR A 101 4.85 -2.73 4.06
CA TYR A 101 5.31 -1.82 3.01
C TYR A 101 4.35 -1.88 1.83
N ALA A 102 4.36 -0.86 1.01
CA ALA A 102 3.59 -0.83 -0.23
C ALA A 102 4.53 -0.94 -1.43
N LEU A 103 4.33 -1.95 -2.26
CA LEU A 103 4.93 -2.02 -3.60
C LEU A 103 4.02 -1.27 -4.56
N LEU A 104 4.54 -0.19 -5.13
CA LEU A 104 3.88 0.62 -6.14
C LEU A 104 4.50 0.32 -7.50
N ALA A 105 3.68 0.24 -8.55
CA ALA A 105 4.20 0.19 -9.91
C ALA A 105 3.37 1.08 -10.83
N TYR A 106 4.08 1.84 -11.68
CA TYR A 106 3.47 2.83 -12.55
C TYR A 106 4.35 3.14 -13.76
N THR A 107 3.76 3.80 -14.75
CA THR A 107 4.45 4.46 -15.85
C THR A 107 4.29 5.97 -15.71
N ARG A 108 5.10 6.75 -16.40
CA ARG A 108 4.92 8.21 -16.42
C ARG A 108 3.57 8.61 -17.03
N TYR A 109 3.10 7.84 -18.01
CA TYR A 109 1.80 8.07 -18.63
C TYR A 109 0.66 7.91 -17.60
N MET A 110 0.70 6.85 -16.77
CA MET A 110 -0.30 6.62 -15.72
C MET A 110 -0.36 7.75 -14.70
N LEU A 111 0.78 8.37 -14.37
CA LEU A 111 0.83 9.50 -13.44
C LEU A 111 0.27 10.81 -14.03
N SER A 112 0.24 10.96 -15.34
CA SER A 112 -0.31 12.16 -16.00
C SER A 112 -1.83 12.16 -16.08
N GLU A 113 -2.49 11.04 -15.82
CA GLU A 113 -3.94 10.92 -15.84
C GLU A 113 -4.58 11.35 -14.52
N LYS A 114 -5.77 11.97 -14.59
CA LYS A 114 -6.53 12.40 -13.39
C LYS A 114 -6.89 11.24 -12.45
N ASN A 115 -7.18 10.06 -13.00
CA ASN A 115 -7.43 8.83 -12.25
C ASN A 115 -6.19 7.94 -12.35
N GLN A 116 -5.25 8.14 -11.45
CA GLN A 116 -4.00 7.39 -11.41
C GLN A 116 -4.26 5.91 -11.09
N LEU A 117 -4.16 5.03 -12.09
CA LEU A 117 -4.29 3.57 -11.96
C LEU A 117 -2.98 2.93 -11.50
N VAL A 118 -2.34 3.49 -10.47
CA VAL A 118 -1.09 2.95 -9.92
C VAL A 118 -1.36 1.57 -9.32
N PHE A 119 -0.58 0.58 -9.73
CA PHE A 119 -0.62 -0.73 -9.10
C PHE A 119 -0.08 -0.62 -7.67
N LYS A 120 -0.79 -1.20 -6.72
CA LYS A 120 -0.40 -1.23 -5.30
C LYS A 120 -0.56 -2.64 -4.75
N ARG A 121 0.46 -3.11 -4.05
CA ARG A 121 0.46 -4.39 -3.35
C ARG A 121 1.17 -4.26 -1.99
N GLU A 122 0.62 -4.89 -0.96
CA GLU A 122 1.27 -4.98 0.34
C GLU A 122 2.42 -5.99 0.29
N VAL A 123 3.54 -5.63 0.91
CA VAL A 123 4.74 -6.45 1.09
C VAL A 123 5.09 -6.43 2.57
N CYS A 124 5.33 -7.58 3.15
CA CYS A 124 5.76 -7.70 4.53
C CYS A 124 7.29 -7.74 4.62
N ILE A 125 7.87 -6.93 5.52
CA ILE A 125 9.26 -7.05 5.95
C ILE A 125 9.24 -7.66 7.34
N ALA A 126 9.77 -8.88 7.48
CA ALA A 126 9.87 -9.56 8.77
C ALA A 126 11.11 -9.11 9.54
N MET A 127 11.03 -9.13 10.85
CA MET A 127 12.21 -8.86 11.70
C MET A 127 13.08 -10.12 11.79
N ALA A 128 14.39 -9.98 11.57
CA ALA A 128 15.34 -11.09 11.57
C ALA A 128 15.39 -11.87 12.91
N SER A 129 15.04 -11.21 14.02
CA SER A 129 15.03 -11.84 15.34
C SER A 129 13.79 -12.69 15.66
N ASN A 130 12.70 -12.50 14.90
CA ASN A 130 11.40 -13.11 15.23
C ASN A 130 10.68 -13.52 13.96
N TRP A 131 10.98 -14.24 13.09
CA TRP A 131 10.23 -14.79 11.92
C TRP A 131 8.69 -14.59 11.96
N GLU A 132 8.23 -13.64 12.78
CA GLU A 132 6.83 -13.35 13.06
C GLU A 132 6.40 -12.07 12.34
N THR A 133 5.57 -12.24 11.33
CA THR A 133 4.82 -11.11 10.77
C THR A 133 3.78 -10.66 11.76
N THR A 134 3.64 -9.35 11.91
CA THR A 134 2.64 -8.77 12.80
C THR A 134 1.57 -8.04 12.00
N HIS A 135 0.35 -8.06 12.50
CA HIS A 135 -0.76 -7.33 11.91
C HIS A 135 -1.67 -6.77 12.99
N LEU A 136 -2.29 -5.64 12.68
CA LEU A 136 -3.31 -5.05 13.56
C LEU A 136 -4.67 -5.64 13.22
N LYS A 137 -5.39 -6.09 14.23
CA LYS A 137 -6.81 -6.47 14.12
C LYS A 137 -7.67 -5.44 14.84
N ALA A 138 -8.73 -4.98 14.19
CA ALA A 138 -9.77 -4.22 14.85
C ALA A 138 -10.56 -5.12 15.80
N CYS A 139 -10.78 -4.64 17.02
CA CYS A 139 -11.67 -5.30 17.97
C CYS A 139 -13.13 -4.92 17.67
N SER A 140 -14.08 -5.70 18.21
CA SER A 140 -15.52 -5.52 18.00
C SER A 140 -16.11 -4.18 18.52
N LYS A 141 -15.35 -3.42 19.29
CA LYS A 141 -15.73 -2.10 19.79
C LYS A 141 -15.13 -1.00 18.91
N THR A 142 -15.78 -0.73 17.82
CA THR A 142 -15.51 0.46 17.00
C THR A 142 -16.73 1.35 17.06
N SER A 143 -16.60 2.56 17.57
CA SER A 143 -17.65 3.56 17.56
C SER A 143 -17.25 4.71 16.64
N SER A 144 -18.16 5.13 15.78
CA SER A 144 -17.96 6.30 14.94
C SER A 144 -19.09 7.30 15.25
N HIS A 145 -18.71 8.48 15.70
CA HIS A 145 -19.60 9.62 15.89
C HIS A 145 -19.18 10.72 14.89
N GLU A 146 -20.07 11.66 14.59
CA GLU A 146 -19.78 12.74 13.62
C GLU A 146 -18.49 13.50 13.92
N GLU A 147 -18.09 13.60 15.17
CA GLU A 147 -16.89 14.35 15.58
C GLU A 147 -15.65 13.49 15.81
N ASN A 148 -15.81 12.25 16.28
CA ASN A 148 -14.70 11.37 16.63
C ASN A 148 -14.95 9.93 16.17
N THR A 149 -13.89 9.29 15.71
CA THR A 149 -13.86 7.84 15.45
C THR A 149 -12.96 7.19 16.51
N GLU A 150 -13.50 6.21 17.21
CA GLU A 150 -12.76 5.43 18.20
C GLU A 150 -12.55 4.02 17.69
N LEU A 151 -11.30 3.57 17.68
CA LEU A 151 -10.91 2.25 17.24
C LEU A 151 -10.19 1.54 18.36
N GLN A 152 -10.60 0.30 18.64
CA GLN A 152 -9.81 -0.61 19.48
C GLN A 152 -9.04 -1.58 18.55
N LEU A 153 -7.74 -1.62 18.71
CA LEU A 153 -6.84 -2.43 17.90
C LEU A 153 -6.00 -3.35 18.78
N GLN A 154 -5.66 -4.50 18.27
CA GLN A 154 -4.73 -5.44 18.89
C GLN A 154 -3.64 -5.82 17.91
N LEU A 155 -2.40 -5.95 18.39
CA LEU A 155 -1.29 -6.47 17.61
C LEU A 155 -1.24 -8.00 17.75
N TRP A 156 -1.22 -8.68 16.60
CA TRP A 156 -1.19 -10.13 16.51
C TRP A 156 0.02 -10.59 15.71
N ASN A 157 0.56 -11.76 16.03
CA ASN A 157 1.56 -12.41 15.20
C ASN A 157 0.90 -13.34 14.16
N ASN A 158 1.71 -13.91 13.28
CA ASN A 158 1.26 -14.88 12.28
C ASN A 158 0.74 -16.19 12.87
N ARG A 159 1.05 -16.52 14.13
CA ARG A 159 0.53 -17.68 14.85
C ARG A 159 -0.83 -17.44 15.51
N GLN A 160 -1.46 -16.29 15.23
CA GLN A 160 -2.72 -15.89 15.85
C GLN A 160 -2.64 -15.71 17.37
N GLU A 161 -1.48 -15.26 17.87
CA GLU A 161 -1.27 -14.91 19.25
C GLU A 161 -1.22 -13.38 19.40
N GLN A 162 -1.84 -12.86 20.45
CA GLN A 162 -1.81 -11.44 20.75
C GLN A 162 -0.43 -11.08 21.33
N ILE A 163 0.18 -10.01 20.80
CA ILE A 163 1.43 -9.47 21.31
C ILE A 163 1.11 -8.43 22.39
N PRO A 164 1.50 -8.66 23.65
CA PRO A 164 1.25 -7.69 24.71
C PRO A 164 2.16 -6.47 24.57
N LEU A 165 1.56 -5.29 24.46
CA LEU A 165 2.25 -4.03 24.27
C LEU A 165 2.60 -3.38 25.60
N LYS A 166 3.79 -2.76 25.68
CA LYS A 166 4.26 -1.92 26.78
C LYS A 166 4.04 -0.44 26.47
N LYS A 167 4.19 -0.03 25.21
CA LYS A 167 4.12 1.35 24.79
C LYS A 167 3.56 1.45 23.37
N VAL A 168 2.78 2.48 23.12
CA VAL A 168 2.27 2.83 21.79
C VAL A 168 2.36 4.35 21.60
N LYS A 169 2.73 4.76 20.39
CA LYS A 169 2.68 6.16 19.94
C LYS A 169 1.98 6.21 18.60
N ALA A 170 1.12 7.20 18.39
CA ALA A 170 0.53 7.48 17.11
C ALA A 170 1.14 8.77 16.54
N VAL A 171 1.50 8.73 15.27
CA VAL A 171 1.97 9.89 14.50
C VAL A 171 1.06 10.02 13.31
N CYS A 172 0.46 11.19 13.14
CA CYS A 172 -0.34 11.52 11.97
C CYS A 172 0.43 12.54 11.13
N ASP A 173 0.53 12.31 9.83
CA ASP A 173 1.25 13.16 8.87
C ASP A 173 0.66 14.58 8.75
N LYS A 174 -0.61 14.76 9.11
CA LYS A 174 -1.36 16.03 8.98
C LYS A 174 -1.86 16.59 10.30
N GLY A 175 -1.11 16.43 11.41
CA GLY A 175 -1.35 17.16 12.64
C GLY A 175 -1.72 16.33 13.88
N LYS A 176 -2.04 17.03 15.00
CA LYS A 176 -2.32 16.44 16.33
C LYS A 176 -3.79 15.97 16.48
N ALA A 177 -4.36 15.38 15.44
CA ALA A 177 -5.78 14.98 15.45
C ALA A 177 -6.01 13.57 16.01
N VAL A 178 -4.93 12.86 16.34
CA VAL A 178 -4.97 11.46 16.77
C VAL A 178 -4.41 11.34 18.18
N SER A 179 -5.15 10.66 19.06
CA SER A 179 -4.68 10.27 20.39
C SER A 179 -4.70 8.75 20.52
N VAL A 180 -3.71 8.21 21.21
CA VAL A 180 -3.56 6.77 21.40
C VAL A 180 -3.25 6.46 22.87
N LYS A 181 -3.87 5.40 23.39
CA LYS A 181 -3.63 4.88 24.75
C LYS A 181 -3.62 3.36 24.71
N LEU A 182 -3.06 2.74 25.74
CA LEU A 182 -3.21 1.32 26.03
C LEU A 182 -4.21 1.15 27.16
N ASP A 183 -5.18 0.28 26.97
CA ASP A 183 -6.13 -0.09 28.02
C ASP A 183 -5.52 -1.08 29.04
N LYS A 184 -6.30 -1.50 30.02
CA LYS A 184 -5.88 -2.49 31.05
C LYS A 184 -5.55 -3.87 30.45
N GLU A 185 -6.16 -4.22 29.34
CA GLU A 185 -5.95 -5.47 28.60
C GLU A 185 -4.84 -5.38 27.54
N LYS A 186 -4.07 -4.28 27.51
CA LYS A 186 -3.00 -4.01 26.53
C LYS A 186 -3.51 -3.90 25.08
N LYS A 187 -4.79 -3.52 24.91
CA LYS A 187 -5.35 -3.14 23.61
C LYS A 187 -5.04 -1.68 23.31
N ILE A 188 -4.90 -1.35 22.04
CA ILE A 188 -4.67 0.01 21.56
C ILE A 188 -6.03 0.70 21.44
N GLU A 189 -6.24 1.76 22.18
CA GLU A 189 -7.38 2.67 22.00
C GLU A 189 -6.92 3.88 21.20
N LEU A 190 -7.39 3.98 19.96
CA LEU A 190 -7.09 5.05 19.01
C LEU A 190 -8.32 5.93 18.86
N SER A 191 -8.21 7.21 19.17
CA SER A 191 -9.27 8.21 18.97
C SER A 191 -8.84 9.22 17.92
N ILE A 192 -9.64 9.36 16.88
CA ILE A 192 -9.40 10.22 15.72
C ILE A 192 -10.47 11.30 15.67
N ARG A 193 -10.06 12.57 15.61
CA ARG A 193 -10.99 13.71 15.43
C ARG A 193 -11.29 13.92 13.96
N ASN A 194 -12.45 13.48 13.50
CA ASN A 194 -12.85 13.46 12.08
C ASN A 194 -12.73 14.82 11.37
N LYS A 195 -13.07 15.92 12.04
CA LYS A 195 -12.97 17.28 11.46
C LYS A 195 -11.53 17.77 11.20
N LYS A 196 -10.52 17.09 11.78
CA LYS A 196 -9.10 17.49 11.68
C LYS A 196 -8.25 16.55 10.84
N VAL A 197 -8.84 15.49 10.30
CA VAL A 197 -8.15 14.48 9.51
C VAL A 197 -8.77 14.42 8.12
N THR A 198 -7.95 14.52 7.09
CA THR A 198 -8.42 14.33 5.70
C THR A 198 -8.58 12.84 5.41
N PRO A 199 -9.44 12.44 4.44
CA PRO A 199 -9.62 11.03 4.07
C PRO A 199 -8.33 10.30 3.69
N ASP A 200 -7.32 11.05 3.23
CA ASP A 200 -6.02 10.51 2.78
C ASP A 200 -4.93 10.57 3.87
N ALA A 201 -5.28 10.89 5.11
CA ALA A 201 -4.31 10.98 6.18
C ALA A 201 -3.84 9.59 6.63
N CYS A 202 -2.52 9.40 6.69
CA CYS A 202 -1.91 8.22 7.27
C CYS A 202 -1.70 8.39 8.77
N VAL A 203 -2.08 7.37 9.53
CA VAL A 203 -1.78 7.28 10.95
C VAL A 203 -0.80 6.13 11.16
N ARG A 204 0.42 6.46 11.55
CA ARG A 204 1.46 5.50 11.89
C ARG A 204 1.38 5.18 13.38
N LEU A 205 1.46 3.89 13.71
CA LEU A 205 1.58 3.40 15.07
C LEU A 205 3.00 2.84 15.32
N ASP A 206 3.75 3.49 16.19
CA ASP A 206 5.00 2.97 16.72
C ASP A 206 4.70 2.24 18.03
N MET A 207 4.93 0.94 18.07
CA MET A 207 4.57 0.06 19.18
C MET A 207 5.81 -0.62 19.75
N THR A 208 5.82 -0.82 21.06
CA THR A 208 6.89 -1.58 21.74
C THR A 208 6.22 -2.64 22.62
N ASP A 209 6.65 -3.89 22.47
CA ASP A 209 6.15 -5.00 23.28
C ASP A 209 6.83 -5.04 24.67
N VAL A 210 6.40 -5.99 25.48
CA VAL A 210 6.98 -6.21 26.82
C VAL A 210 8.44 -6.71 26.79
N ARG A 211 8.91 -7.23 25.64
CA ARG A 211 10.30 -7.68 25.41
C ARG A 211 11.18 -6.59 24.78
N ASN A 212 10.66 -5.36 24.68
CA ASN A 212 11.27 -4.19 24.04
C ASN A 212 11.50 -4.33 22.51
N ASN A 213 10.82 -5.26 21.82
CA ASN A 213 10.78 -5.25 20.37
C ASN A 213 9.91 -4.09 19.88
N THR A 214 10.34 -3.43 18.82
CA THR A 214 9.62 -2.31 18.21
C THR A 214 8.95 -2.75 16.93
N PHE A 215 7.68 -2.34 16.76
CA PHE A 215 6.86 -2.62 15.60
C PHE A 215 6.33 -1.31 15.04
N ARG A 216 6.21 -1.22 13.74
CA ARG A 216 5.68 -0.07 13.03
C ARG A 216 4.62 -0.53 12.04
N GLN A 217 3.43 0.08 12.12
CA GLN A 217 2.26 -0.24 11.30
C GLN A 217 1.59 1.03 10.78
#